data_3caae0039fd300e6b1a9c1c3ee63ee10
#
_entry.id   3caae0039fd300e6b1a9c1c3ee63ee10
#
_cell.length_a   1.000
_cell.length_b   1.000
_cell.length_c   1.000
_cell.angle_alpha   90.00
_cell.angle_beta   90.00
_cell.angle_gamma   90.00
#
_symmetry.space_group_name_H-M   'P 1'
#
loop_
_entity.id
_entity.type
_entity.pdbx_description
1 polymer ?
#
loop_
_entity_poly.entity_id
_entity_poly.type
_entity_poly.pdbx_seq_one_letter_code
_entity_poly.pdbx_strand_id
1 'polypeptide(L)'
;SLSMIYNTTRTDRDIDKAVDDLVGQQFGLLHKIKNGSIGSEPFVISACSPDFDIDFNDIDYNRKCNLELRPKGVIIHFRKNSSSFIWPIPFHHLTIYKSGRIISIFENTSYLKIKTLVHRKKDSPFIQRLLEAKSIYTEQYHII
;
A
#
# COMPACT_ATOMS: atom_id res chain seq x y z
N SER A 1 -15.71 -6.81 -7.26
CA SER A 1 -14.92 -6.05 -8.25
C SER A 1 -13.47 -6.51 -8.23
N LEU A 2 -12.80 -6.35 -9.35
CA LEU A 2 -11.38 -6.69 -9.47
C LEU A 2 -10.52 -5.56 -8.89
N SER A 3 -9.43 -5.95 -8.24
CA SER A 3 -8.42 -4.99 -7.80
C SER A 3 -7.75 -4.36 -9.01
N MET A 4 -7.41 -3.08 -8.90
CA MET A 4 -6.78 -2.32 -9.98
C MET A 4 -5.32 -2.06 -9.65
N ILE A 5 -4.44 -2.54 -10.53
CA ILE A 5 -3.01 -2.26 -10.47
C ILE A 5 -2.68 -1.42 -11.69
N TYR A 6 -2.13 -0.24 -11.48
CA TYR A 6 -1.86 0.72 -12.54
C TYR A 6 -0.37 0.77 -12.85
N ASN A 7 -0.03 0.83 -14.14
CA ASN A 7 1.33 1.11 -14.58
C ASN A 7 1.53 2.63 -14.58
N THR A 8 2.44 3.11 -13.75
CA THR A 8 2.71 4.53 -13.56
C THR A 8 4.08 4.95 -14.06
N THR A 9 4.68 4.15 -14.92
CA THR A 9 5.99 4.46 -15.52
C THR A 9 5.96 5.81 -16.22
N ARG A 10 4.82 6.16 -16.83
CA ARG A 10 4.59 7.46 -17.43
C ARG A 10 3.49 8.19 -16.69
N THR A 11 3.60 9.51 -16.63
CA THR A 11 2.56 10.36 -16.04
C THR A 11 1.27 10.24 -16.85
N ASP A 12 0.16 10.01 -16.16
CA ASP A 12 -1.16 9.86 -16.76
C ASP A 12 -2.21 10.51 -15.84
N ARG A 13 -2.83 11.57 -16.33
CA ARG A 13 -3.81 12.33 -15.56
C ARG A 13 -5.07 11.53 -15.25
N ASP A 14 -5.47 10.63 -16.15
CA ASP A 14 -6.65 9.79 -15.94
C ASP A 14 -6.40 8.79 -14.82
N ILE A 15 -5.20 8.22 -14.77
CA ILE A 15 -4.80 7.33 -13.66
C ILE A 15 -4.76 8.12 -12.35
N ASP A 16 -4.15 9.30 -12.34
CA ASP A 16 -4.06 10.14 -11.14
C ASP A 16 -5.46 10.47 -10.61
N LYS A 17 -6.38 10.82 -11.48
CA LYS A 17 -7.75 11.11 -11.10
C LYS A 17 -8.46 9.88 -10.55
N ALA A 18 -8.30 8.74 -11.19
CA ALA A 18 -8.90 7.48 -10.73
C ALA A 18 -8.40 7.11 -9.34
N VAL A 19 -7.09 7.28 -9.10
CA VAL A 19 -6.47 7.01 -7.80
C VAL A 19 -7.00 7.98 -6.74
N ASP A 20 -7.07 9.27 -7.04
CA ASP A 20 -7.60 10.28 -6.13
C ASP A 20 -9.06 9.99 -5.76
N ASP A 21 -9.85 9.52 -6.72
CA ASP A 21 -11.26 9.16 -6.48
C ASP A 21 -11.36 7.94 -5.55
N LEU A 22 -10.44 6.99 -5.68
CA LEU A 22 -10.44 5.77 -4.86
C LEU A 22 -9.98 6.03 -3.42
N VAL A 23 -8.85 6.71 -3.25
CA VAL A 23 -8.14 6.78 -1.97
C VAL A 23 -8.01 8.21 -1.43
N GLY A 24 -8.55 9.18 -2.13
CA GLY A 24 -8.42 10.59 -1.78
C GLY A 24 -7.14 11.21 -2.32
N GLN A 25 -7.10 12.53 -2.36
CA GLN A 25 -5.93 13.28 -2.81
C GLN A 25 -4.78 13.15 -1.81
N GLN A 26 -3.56 13.36 -2.28
CA GLN A 26 -2.40 13.38 -1.39
C GLN A 26 -2.60 14.38 -0.25
N PHE A 27 -2.10 14.03 0.92
CA PHE A 27 -2.07 14.97 2.04
C PHE A 27 -1.21 16.17 1.70
N GLY A 28 -1.65 17.35 2.12
CA GLY A 28 -0.90 18.58 1.94
C GLY A 28 0.34 18.65 2.80
N LEU A 29 1.22 19.60 2.48
CA LEU A 29 2.49 19.79 3.18
C LEU A 29 2.31 20.02 4.68
N LEU A 30 1.30 20.78 5.06
CA LEU A 30 1.03 21.05 6.48
C LEU A 30 0.70 19.78 7.25
N HIS A 31 -0.04 18.87 6.64
CA HIS A 31 -0.36 17.59 7.25
C HIS A 31 0.92 16.76 7.47
N LYS A 32 1.81 16.74 6.47
CA LYS A 32 3.08 16.00 6.55
C LYS A 32 3.94 16.52 7.70
N ILE A 33 4.02 17.83 7.89
CA ILE A 33 4.78 18.44 8.97
C ILE A 33 4.16 18.10 10.33
N LYS A 34 2.84 18.19 10.44
CA LYS A 34 2.13 18.02 11.70
C LYS A 34 2.01 16.57 12.16
N ASN A 35 1.77 15.63 11.21
CA ASN A 35 1.43 14.25 11.53
C ASN A 35 2.50 13.24 11.11
N GLY A 36 3.65 13.71 10.63
CA GLY A 36 4.74 12.86 10.20
C GLY A 36 4.62 12.39 8.75
N SER A 37 5.48 11.46 8.38
CA SER A 37 5.57 10.97 7.01
C SER A 37 4.31 10.23 6.58
N ILE A 38 3.87 10.49 5.34
CA ILE A 38 2.78 9.75 4.69
C ILE A 38 3.31 8.56 3.90
N GLY A 39 4.63 8.45 3.72
CA GLY A 39 5.28 7.34 3.04
C GLY A 39 5.98 6.43 4.02
N SER A 40 6.01 5.13 3.72
CA SER A 40 6.68 4.15 4.55
C SER A 40 8.15 3.99 4.20
N GLU A 41 8.89 3.34 5.12
CA GLU A 41 10.14 2.70 4.77
C GLU A 41 9.89 1.61 3.70
N PRO A 42 10.94 1.16 2.99
CA PRO A 42 10.77 0.06 2.05
C PRO A 42 10.53 -1.27 2.76
N PHE A 43 9.67 -2.10 2.16
CA PHE A 43 9.39 -3.46 2.59
C PHE A 43 9.79 -4.42 1.49
N VAL A 44 10.00 -5.69 1.84
CA VAL A 44 10.24 -6.76 0.88
C VAL A 44 8.94 -7.53 0.67
N ILE A 45 8.59 -7.77 -0.60
CA ILE A 45 7.45 -8.62 -0.96
C ILE A 45 7.89 -10.07 -0.81
N SER A 46 7.26 -10.81 0.09
CA SER A 46 7.58 -12.23 0.35
C SER A 46 6.64 -13.18 -0.40
N ALA A 47 5.43 -12.73 -0.70
CA ALA A 47 4.45 -13.51 -1.47
C ALA A 47 3.43 -12.55 -2.08
N CYS A 48 2.79 -12.99 -3.16
CA CYS A 48 1.74 -12.20 -3.81
C CYS A 48 0.78 -13.10 -4.58
N SER A 49 -0.40 -12.55 -4.86
CA SER A 49 -1.35 -13.20 -5.76
C SER A 49 -0.82 -13.16 -7.20
N PRO A 50 -1.31 -14.05 -8.09
CA PRO A 50 -0.79 -14.15 -9.46
C PRO A 50 -0.92 -12.88 -10.30
N ASP A 51 -1.88 -12.02 -10.01
CA ASP A 51 -2.11 -10.79 -10.76
C ASP A 51 -0.96 -9.77 -10.66
N PHE A 52 -0.09 -9.90 -9.66
CA PHE A 52 1.12 -9.07 -9.59
C PHE A 52 2.22 -9.54 -10.54
N ASP A 53 2.21 -10.82 -10.91
CA ASP A 53 3.15 -11.40 -11.87
C ASP A 53 4.62 -11.12 -11.50
N ILE A 54 4.97 -11.42 -10.25
CA ILE A 54 6.32 -11.27 -9.73
C ILE A 54 7.04 -12.61 -9.77
N ASP A 55 8.23 -12.63 -10.38
CA ASP A 55 9.06 -13.83 -10.43
C ASP A 55 9.99 -13.89 -9.22
N PHE A 56 9.67 -14.76 -8.27
CA PHE A 56 10.45 -14.95 -7.04
C PHE A 56 11.73 -15.75 -7.26
N ASN A 57 11.90 -16.36 -8.43
CA ASN A 57 13.10 -17.11 -8.77
C ASN A 57 14.19 -16.23 -9.36
N ASP A 58 13.87 -14.99 -9.75
CA ASP A 58 14.85 -14.05 -10.29
C ASP A 58 15.57 -13.36 -9.14
N ILE A 59 16.84 -13.71 -8.94
CA ILE A 59 17.65 -13.17 -7.86
C ILE A 59 17.99 -11.69 -8.03
N ASP A 60 17.96 -11.19 -9.27
CA ASP A 60 18.23 -9.78 -9.56
C ASP A 60 16.96 -8.94 -9.46
N TYR A 61 15.84 -9.57 -9.19
CA TYR A 61 14.54 -8.91 -9.15
C TYR A 61 14.39 -8.06 -7.89
N ASN A 62 14.07 -6.79 -8.07
CA ASN A 62 13.78 -5.90 -6.96
C ASN A 62 12.35 -6.14 -6.45
N ARG A 63 12.23 -6.84 -5.32
CA ARG A 63 10.94 -7.15 -4.69
C ARG A 63 10.58 -6.18 -3.58
N LYS A 64 11.07 -4.95 -3.67
CA LYS A 64 10.78 -3.92 -2.69
C LYS A 64 9.50 -3.18 -3.03
N CYS A 65 8.82 -2.73 -2.01
CA CYS A 65 7.66 -1.87 -2.14
C CYS A 65 7.65 -0.81 -1.05
N ASN A 66 6.91 0.25 -1.30
CA ASN A 66 6.66 1.32 -0.33
C ASN A 66 5.15 1.53 -0.24
N LEU A 67 4.70 1.95 0.92
CA LEU A 67 3.29 2.27 1.15
C LEU A 67 3.14 3.77 1.32
N GLU A 68 2.05 4.31 0.78
CA GLU A 68 1.71 5.72 0.90
C GLU A 68 0.32 5.85 1.51
N LEU A 69 0.22 6.60 2.62
CA LEU A 69 -1.06 6.85 3.27
C LEU A 69 -1.84 7.92 2.51
N ARG A 70 -3.11 7.66 2.29
CA ARG A 70 -4.06 8.59 1.69
C ARG A 70 -5.25 8.79 2.63
N PRO A 71 -6.05 9.87 2.46
CA PRO A 71 -7.19 10.12 3.36
C PRO A 71 -8.22 9.00 3.43
N LYS A 72 -8.41 8.25 2.33
CA LYS A 72 -9.43 7.19 2.28
C LYS A 72 -8.85 5.82 1.95
N GLY A 73 -7.53 5.66 2.04
CA GLY A 73 -6.91 4.38 1.72
C GLY A 73 -5.40 4.40 1.79
N VAL A 74 -4.80 3.44 1.13
CA VAL A 74 -3.36 3.26 1.05
C VAL A 74 -2.98 2.92 -0.39
N ILE A 75 -1.81 3.37 -0.82
CA ILE A 75 -1.25 3.00 -2.12
C ILE A 75 0.02 2.19 -1.88
N ILE A 76 0.11 1.03 -2.51
CA ILE A 76 1.34 0.25 -2.54
C ILE A 76 2.08 0.56 -3.84
N HIS A 77 3.31 1.09 -3.71
CA HIS A 77 4.19 1.40 -4.83
C HIS A 77 5.21 0.28 -4.98
N PHE A 78 5.33 -0.27 -6.17
CA PHE A 78 6.33 -1.30 -6.45
C PHE A 78 6.84 -1.18 -7.87
N ARG A 79 7.96 -1.84 -8.14
CA ARG A 79 8.54 -1.88 -9.48
C ARG A 79 8.65 -3.31 -9.94
N LYS A 80 8.45 -3.50 -11.23
CA LYS A 80 8.61 -4.79 -11.89
C LYS A 80 9.35 -4.54 -13.20
N ASN A 81 10.51 -5.15 -13.36
CA ASN A 81 11.43 -4.87 -14.45
C ASN A 81 11.81 -3.36 -14.40
N SER A 82 11.61 -2.62 -15.48
CA SER A 82 11.90 -1.19 -15.52
C SER A 82 10.65 -0.33 -15.33
N SER A 83 9.52 -0.95 -15.03
CA SER A 83 8.25 -0.25 -14.92
C SER A 83 7.85 -0.03 -13.46
N SER A 84 7.18 1.08 -13.21
CA SER A 84 6.61 1.42 -11.91
C SER A 84 5.13 1.13 -11.90
N PHE A 85 4.65 0.59 -10.78
CA PHE A 85 3.25 0.21 -10.60
C PHE A 85 2.74 0.73 -9.27
N ILE A 86 1.44 0.97 -9.20
CA ILE A 86 0.76 1.26 -7.94
C ILE A 86 -0.48 0.39 -7.80
N TRP A 87 -0.77 0.05 -6.54
CA TRP A 87 -1.99 -0.65 -6.16
C TRP A 87 -2.70 0.20 -5.11
N PRO A 88 -3.68 1.03 -5.51
CA PRO A 88 -4.46 1.82 -4.57
C PRO A 88 -5.58 0.98 -3.96
N ILE A 89 -5.71 1.02 -2.64
CA ILE A 89 -6.73 0.24 -1.92
C ILE A 89 -7.51 1.18 -1.02
N PRO A 90 -8.79 1.43 -1.30
CA PRO A 90 -9.61 2.20 -0.37
C PRO A 90 -9.82 1.42 0.95
N PHE A 91 -9.92 2.14 2.06
CA PHE A 91 -10.01 1.52 3.38
C PHE A 91 -11.16 0.52 3.49
N HIS A 92 -12.30 0.80 2.84
CA HIS A 92 -13.46 -0.10 2.93
C HIS A 92 -13.27 -1.42 2.17
N HIS A 93 -12.22 -1.52 1.34
CA HIS A 93 -11.85 -2.77 0.67
C HIS A 93 -10.59 -3.42 1.26
N LEU A 94 -9.93 -2.73 2.18
CA LEU A 94 -8.64 -3.17 2.70
C LEU A 94 -8.82 -4.15 3.85
N THR A 95 -8.21 -5.32 3.74
CA THR A 95 -7.96 -6.20 4.86
C THR A 95 -6.45 -6.24 5.08
N ILE A 96 -6.03 -5.93 6.28
CA ILE A 96 -4.61 -5.93 6.65
C ILE A 96 -4.45 -6.53 8.04
N TYR A 97 -3.50 -7.44 8.17
CA TYR A 97 -3.17 -8.00 9.48
C TYR A 97 -1.70 -8.40 9.53
N LYS A 98 -1.20 -8.51 10.75
CA LYS A 98 0.18 -8.89 11.00
C LYS A 98 0.22 -10.25 11.69
N SER A 99 1.09 -11.14 11.19
CA SER A 99 1.35 -12.42 11.80
C SER A 99 2.86 -12.62 11.87
N GLY A 100 3.41 -12.55 13.08
CA GLY A 100 4.86 -12.54 13.26
C GLY A 100 5.48 -11.31 12.58
N ARG A 101 6.38 -11.55 11.63
CA ARG A 101 7.06 -10.50 10.88
C ARG A 101 6.39 -10.18 9.55
N ILE A 102 5.35 -10.93 9.20
CA ILE A 102 4.67 -10.80 7.92
C ILE A 102 3.45 -9.91 8.08
N ILE A 103 3.32 -8.93 7.19
CA ILE A 103 2.15 -8.07 7.07
C ILE A 103 1.42 -8.51 5.80
N SER A 104 0.16 -8.92 5.95
CA SER A 104 -0.66 -9.39 4.84
C SER A 104 -1.68 -8.32 4.47
N ILE A 105 -1.71 -7.96 3.19
CA ILE A 105 -2.55 -6.91 2.64
C ILE A 105 -3.42 -7.54 1.56
N PHE A 106 -4.74 -7.40 1.71
CA PHE A 106 -5.71 -8.00 0.79
C PHE A 106 -6.69 -6.96 0.27
N GLU A 107 -7.04 -7.11 -0.99
CA GLU A 107 -8.25 -6.52 -1.58
C GLU A 107 -8.89 -7.60 -2.44
N ASN A 108 -10.05 -8.11 -2.02
CA ASN A 108 -10.70 -9.26 -2.68
C ASN A 108 -9.73 -10.46 -2.74
N THR A 109 -9.46 -10.99 -3.94
CA THR A 109 -8.54 -12.11 -4.12
C THR A 109 -7.09 -11.67 -4.34
N SER A 110 -6.84 -10.38 -4.50
CA SER A 110 -5.48 -9.85 -4.66
C SER A 110 -4.82 -9.69 -3.29
N TYR A 111 -3.56 -10.08 -3.19
CA TYR A 111 -2.83 -9.90 -1.94
C TYR A 111 -1.33 -9.73 -2.15
N LEU A 112 -0.73 -9.02 -1.20
CA LEU A 112 0.71 -8.97 -0.97
C LEU A 112 1.00 -9.35 0.46
N LYS A 113 2.05 -10.13 0.66
CA LYS A 113 2.64 -10.36 1.97
C LYS A 113 4.01 -9.71 1.99
N ILE A 114 4.24 -8.82 2.96
CA ILE A 114 5.45 -8.01 3.03
C ILE A 114 6.09 -8.15 4.40
N LYS A 115 7.39 -7.86 4.44
CA LYS A 115 8.15 -7.85 5.68
C LYS A 115 9.17 -6.73 5.64
N THR A 116 9.63 -6.31 6.83
CA THR A 116 10.67 -5.28 6.93
C THR A 116 11.99 -5.77 6.37
N LEU A 117 12.75 -4.86 5.73
CA LEU A 117 14.09 -5.15 5.24
C LEU A 117 15.07 -5.44 6.39
N VAL A 118 14.88 -4.75 7.50
CA VAL A 118 15.76 -4.83 8.66
C VAL A 118 14.97 -5.41 9.82
N HIS A 119 15.61 -6.29 10.60
CA HIS A 119 14.98 -6.82 11.80
C HIS A 119 14.71 -5.71 12.80
N ARG A 120 13.44 -5.56 13.20
CA ARG A 120 13.00 -4.58 14.17
C ARG A 120 12.35 -5.25 15.36
N LYS A 121 12.65 -4.76 16.55
CA LYS A 121 11.99 -5.22 17.78
C LYS A 121 10.58 -4.67 17.90
N LYS A 122 10.33 -3.48 17.34
CA LYS A 122 9.02 -2.81 17.37
C LYS A 122 8.40 -2.79 16.00
N ASP A 123 7.07 -2.67 15.97
CA ASP A 123 6.32 -2.51 14.74
C ASP A 123 6.69 -1.22 14.02
N SER A 124 6.55 -1.25 12.69
CA SER A 124 6.74 -0.05 11.87
C SER A 124 5.81 1.07 12.31
N PRO A 125 6.32 2.27 12.60
CA PRO A 125 5.46 3.40 12.93
C PRO A 125 4.45 3.71 11.82
N PHE A 126 4.83 3.52 10.55
CA PHE A 126 3.92 3.72 9.44
C PHE A 126 2.75 2.73 9.49
N ILE A 127 3.03 1.45 9.72
CA ILE A 127 1.98 0.43 9.80
C ILE A 127 1.02 0.75 10.95
N GLN A 128 1.53 1.23 12.07
CA GLN A 128 0.68 1.63 13.20
C GLN A 128 -0.26 2.78 12.79
N ARG A 129 0.28 3.78 12.07
CA ARG A 129 -0.53 4.91 11.57
C ARG A 129 -1.58 4.44 10.55
N LEU A 130 -1.20 3.52 9.67
CA LEU A 130 -2.11 2.97 8.68
C LEU A 130 -3.28 2.23 9.34
N LEU A 131 -2.99 1.39 10.33
CA LEU A 131 -4.01 0.65 11.06
C LEU A 131 -4.94 1.60 11.81
N GLU A 132 -4.38 2.64 12.42
CA GLU A 132 -5.16 3.66 13.12
C GLU A 132 -6.05 4.44 12.14
N ALA A 133 -5.50 4.87 11.00
CA ALA A 133 -6.27 5.60 9.98
C ALA A 133 -7.43 4.76 9.46
N LYS A 134 -7.20 3.48 9.21
CA LYS A 134 -8.25 2.56 8.77
C LYS A 134 -9.33 2.40 9.84
N SER A 135 -8.93 2.28 11.09
CA SER A 135 -9.86 2.16 12.22
C SER A 135 -10.75 3.39 12.35
N ILE A 136 -10.15 4.59 12.29
CA ILE A 136 -10.89 5.85 12.36
C ILE A 136 -11.87 5.96 11.18
N TYR A 137 -11.42 5.65 9.98
CA TYR A 137 -12.28 5.68 8.80
C TYR A 137 -13.46 4.71 8.96
N THR A 138 -13.21 3.50 9.42
CA THR A 138 -14.24 2.48 9.65
C THR A 138 -15.28 2.96 10.65
N GLU A 139 -14.86 3.61 11.73
CA GLU A 139 -15.78 4.15 12.75
C GLU A 139 -16.66 5.26 12.16
N GLN A 140 -16.07 6.19 11.39
CA GLN A 140 -16.80 7.33 10.80
C GLN A 140 -17.86 6.87 9.80
N TYR A 141 -17.60 5.81 9.07
CA TYR A 141 -18.45 5.34 7.99
C TYR A 141 -19.11 3.99 8.30
N HIS A 142 -19.10 3.59 9.57
CA HIS A 142 -19.75 2.35 9.98
C HIS A 142 -21.26 2.54 9.95
N ILE A 143 -21.93 1.73 9.16
CA ILE A 143 -23.39 1.70 9.06
C ILE A 143 -23.87 0.36 9.61
N ILE A 144 -24.70 0.44 10.64
CA ILE A 144 -25.25 -0.74 11.28
C ILE A 144 -26.59 -1.12 10.63
#